data_858bd78c23c73f402b96ee772fd89678
#
_entry.id   858bd78c23c73f402b96ee772fd89678
#
_cell.length_a   1.000
_cell.length_b   1.000
_cell.length_c   1.000
_cell.angle_alpha   90.00
_cell.angle_beta   90.00
_cell.angle_gamma   90.00
#
_symmetry.space_group_name_H-M   'P 1'
#
loop_
_entity.id
_entity.type
_entity.pdbx_description
1 polymer ?
#
loop_
_entity_poly.entity_id
_entity_poly.type
_entity_poly.pdbx_seq_one_letter_code
_entity_poly.pdbx_strand_id
1 'polypeptide(L)'
;KGLFACGETAGGVHGANRLAGNALAETLVFGEIAGKSAADFALENNFDHVDTNAFISSLPKLSENSSEKELIKDIRELMWIYLGIIRDEKGIKTAIKQLSEIKNNFEKINFTQNYLEYFKLRNILFAAQAVALSALERTESRGAHYRGDYPKEDNGWKKAIIVKKGFEIEYEGR
;
A
#
# COMPACT_ATOMS: atom_id res chain seq x y z
N LYS A 1 -2.40 -2.63 18.15
CA LYS A 1 -3.10 -3.81 18.70
C LYS A 1 -4.59 -3.69 18.39
N GLY A 2 -5.33 -4.81 18.31
CA GLY A 2 -6.77 -4.80 18.05
C GLY A 2 -7.20 -4.68 16.60
N LEU A 3 -6.28 -4.62 15.63
CA LEU A 3 -6.58 -4.69 14.22
C LEU A 3 -6.09 -6.02 13.66
N PHE A 4 -6.97 -6.73 12.97
CA PHE A 4 -6.71 -8.03 12.35
C PHE A 4 -6.96 -7.94 10.85
N ALA A 5 -6.22 -8.71 10.06
CA ALA A 5 -6.36 -8.76 8.61
C ALA A 5 -6.21 -10.20 8.11
N CYS A 6 -6.91 -10.52 7.04
CA CYS A 6 -6.79 -11.80 6.34
C CYS A 6 -7.12 -11.62 4.85
N GLY A 7 -6.85 -12.63 4.06
CA GLY A 7 -7.05 -12.60 2.62
C GLY A 7 -6.04 -11.68 1.91
N GLU A 8 -6.41 -11.15 0.77
CA GLU A 8 -5.54 -10.32 -0.07
C GLU A 8 -4.93 -9.12 0.68
N THR A 9 -5.66 -8.55 1.63
CA THR A 9 -5.18 -7.45 2.47
C THR A 9 -3.99 -7.81 3.34
N ALA A 10 -3.91 -9.07 3.81
CA ALA A 10 -2.79 -9.53 4.63
C ALA A 10 -1.52 -9.78 3.82
N GLY A 11 -1.66 -10.23 2.58
CA GLY A 11 -0.56 -10.55 1.68
C GLY A 11 0.31 -11.73 2.13
N GLY A 12 1.31 -12.07 1.34
CA GLY A 12 2.40 -12.96 1.77
C GLY A 12 2.18 -14.47 1.59
N VAL A 13 0.98 -14.97 1.71
CA VAL A 13 0.67 -16.42 1.72
C VAL A 13 1.00 -17.11 0.39
N HIS A 14 0.86 -16.41 -0.73
CA HIS A 14 0.97 -16.97 -2.08
C HIS A 14 2.34 -16.77 -2.75
N GLY A 15 3.34 -16.32 -2.02
CA GLY A 15 4.67 -16.07 -2.60
C GLY A 15 4.63 -14.96 -3.66
N ALA A 16 5.27 -15.23 -4.81
CA ALA A 16 5.41 -14.23 -5.88
C ALA A 16 4.14 -14.05 -6.72
N ASN A 17 3.31 -15.09 -6.83
CA ASN A 17 2.02 -15.02 -7.51
C ASN A 17 1.11 -16.18 -7.08
N ARG A 18 -0.17 -15.91 -7.00
CA ARG A 18 -1.20 -16.86 -6.57
C ARG A 18 -1.57 -17.85 -7.70
N LEU A 19 -1.70 -19.13 -7.36
CA LEU A 19 -2.35 -20.10 -8.21
C LEU A 19 -3.88 -19.86 -8.25
N ALA A 20 -4.49 -20.16 -9.39
CA ALA A 20 -5.94 -20.03 -9.56
C ALA A 20 -6.70 -20.85 -8.51
N GLY A 21 -7.78 -20.28 -7.97
CA GLY A 21 -8.64 -20.91 -6.95
C GLY A 21 -8.19 -20.73 -5.49
N ASN A 22 -6.91 -20.56 -5.22
CA ASN A 22 -6.40 -20.50 -3.84
C ASN A 22 -6.90 -19.28 -3.02
N ALA A 23 -7.33 -18.20 -3.67
CA ALA A 23 -7.85 -17.04 -2.95
C ALA A 23 -9.12 -17.36 -2.14
N LEU A 24 -10.02 -18.19 -2.67
CA LEU A 24 -11.25 -18.55 -1.96
C LEU A 24 -10.93 -19.39 -0.74
N ALA A 25 -10.05 -20.38 -0.87
CA ALA A 25 -9.58 -21.19 0.25
C ALA A 25 -8.90 -20.33 1.33
N GLU A 26 -8.06 -19.39 0.91
CA GLU A 26 -7.41 -18.44 1.81
C GLU A 26 -8.42 -17.60 2.60
N THR A 27 -9.40 -17.01 1.94
CA THR A 27 -10.39 -16.15 2.61
C THR A 27 -11.23 -16.93 3.63
N LEU A 28 -11.55 -18.20 3.37
CA LEU A 28 -12.30 -19.05 4.29
C LEU A 28 -11.45 -19.42 5.52
N VAL A 29 -10.26 -19.98 5.30
CA VAL A 29 -9.40 -20.49 6.39
C VAL A 29 -8.88 -19.35 7.26
N PHE A 30 -8.25 -18.34 6.65
CA PHE A 30 -7.68 -17.23 7.42
C PHE A 30 -8.74 -16.25 7.92
N GLY A 31 -9.93 -16.20 7.30
CA GLY A 31 -11.09 -15.47 7.80
C GLY A 31 -11.57 -16.03 9.14
N GLU A 32 -11.67 -17.35 9.25
CA GLU A 32 -12.02 -18.01 10.51
C GLU A 32 -10.96 -17.75 11.60
N ILE A 33 -9.68 -17.93 11.27
CA ILE A 33 -8.57 -17.73 12.21
C ILE A 33 -8.53 -16.27 12.69
N ALA A 34 -8.61 -15.31 11.77
CA ALA A 34 -8.58 -13.88 12.12
C ALA A 34 -9.79 -13.47 12.96
N GLY A 35 -10.98 -13.98 12.61
CA GLY A 35 -12.21 -13.70 13.35
C GLY A 35 -12.14 -14.24 14.78
N LYS A 36 -11.67 -15.49 14.96
CA LYS A 36 -11.47 -16.07 16.29
C LYS A 36 -10.44 -15.28 17.10
N SER A 37 -9.29 -14.99 16.53
CA SER A 37 -8.25 -14.20 17.20
C SER A 37 -8.74 -12.80 17.60
N ALA A 38 -9.56 -12.15 16.76
CA ALA A 38 -10.16 -10.87 17.06
C ALA A 38 -11.16 -10.95 18.22
N ALA A 39 -11.98 -12.00 18.25
CA ALA A 39 -12.94 -12.23 19.32
C ALA A 39 -12.22 -12.50 20.67
N ASP A 40 -11.24 -13.39 20.67
CA ASP A 40 -10.43 -13.68 21.86
C ASP A 40 -9.74 -12.42 22.39
N PHE A 41 -9.14 -11.63 21.50
CA PHE A 41 -8.53 -10.35 21.87
C PHE A 41 -9.54 -9.36 22.48
N ALA A 42 -10.74 -9.27 21.93
CA ALA A 42 -11.78 -8.37 22.43
C ALA A 42 -12.30 -8.77 23.81
N LEU A 43 -12.30 -10.08 24.13
CA LEU A 43 -12.69 -10.58 25.46
C LEU A 43 -11.61 -10.28 26.54
N GLU A 44 -10.35 -10.24 26.14
CA GLU A 44 -9.21 -10.04 27.05
C GLU A 44 -8.82 -8.56 27.23
N ASN A 45 -9.32 -7.67 26.38
CA ASN A 45 -8.90 -6.27 26.35
C ASN A 45 -10.08 -5.31 26.40
N ASN A 46 -9.93 -4.24 27.14
CA ASN A 46 -10.86 -3.11 27.14
C ASN A 46 -10.50 -2.12 26.02
N PHE A 47 -11.48 -1.36 25.58
CA PHE A 47 -11.21 -0.24 24.68
C PHE A 47 -10.46 0.87 25.41
N ASP A 48 -9.34 1.31 24.85
CA ASP A 48 -8.64 2.50 25.31
C ASP A 48 -9.49 3.74 25.00
N HIS A 49 -9.46 4.70 25.91
CA HIS A 49 -10.08 6.00 25.65
C HIS A 49 -9.25 6.75 24.60
N VAL A 50 -9.82 7.03 23.45
CA VAL A 50 -9.18 7.80 22.39
C VAL A 50 -9.62 9.26 22.48
N ASP A 51 -8.68 10.19 22.65
CA ASP A 51 -8.97 11.61 22.47
C ASP A 51 -9.18 11.93 20.99
N THR A 52 -10.44 11.99 20.61
CA THR A 52 -10.85 12.31 19.24
C THR A 52 -10.68 13.78 18.88
N ASN A 53 -10.61 14.69 19.86
CA ASN A 53 -10.54 16.13 19.62
C ASN A 53 -9.20 16.54 19.00
N ALA A 54 -8.09 15.98 19.51
CA ALA A 54 -6.77 16.21 18.94
C ALA A 54 -6.70 15.72 17.48
N PHE A 55 -7.28 14.55 17.19
CA PHE A 55 -7.35 14.02 15.82
C PHE A 55 -8.19 14.92 14.90
N ILE A 56 -9.41 15.28 15.32
CA ILE A 56 -10.32 16.16 14.52
C ILE A 56 -9.65 17.50 14.24
N SER A 57 -8.95 18.09 15.21
CA SER A 57 -8.25 19.37 15.05
C SER A 57 -7.08 19.31 14.07
N SER A 58 -6.54 18.12 13.80
CA SER A 58 -5.45 17.90 12.83
C SER A 58 -5.95 17.74 11.39
N LEU A 59 -7.26 17.61 11.17
CA LEU A 59 -7.82 17.41 9.84
C LEU A 59 -7.94 18.73 9.06
N PRO A 60 -7.83 18.68 7.71
CA PRO A 60 -8.07 19.85 6.88
C PRO A 60 -9.53 20.31 6.99
N LYS A 61 -9.76 21.62 6.83
CA LYS A 61 -11.11 22.19 6.84
C LYS A 61 -11.89 21.76 5.61
N LEU A 62 -13.21 21.61 5.72
CA LEU A 62 -14.07 21.31 4.59
C LEU A 62 -14.23 22.52 3.67
N SER A 63 -14.13 22.29 2.36
CA SER A 63 -14.34 23.28 1.31
C SER A 63 -14.72 22.57 0.00
N GLU A 64 -15.51 23.23 -0.83
CA GLU A 64 -15.88 22.70 -2.16
C GLU A 64 -14.72 22.75 -3.16
N ASN A 65 -13.73 23.61 -2.95
CA ASN A 65 -12.56 23.76 -3.82
C ASN A 65 -11.40 22.92 -3.32
N SER A 66 -11.33 21.68 -3.78
CA SER A 66 -10.22 20.77 -3.46
C SER A 66 -9.79 19.98 -4.70
N SER A 67 -8.55 19.55 -4.71
CA SER A 67 -7.90 18.86 -5.84
C SER A 67 -7.71 17.36 -5.63
N GLU A 68 -8.27 16.75 -4.57
CA GLU A 68 -8.01 15.35 -4.23
C GLU A 68 -8.37 14.39 -5.36
N LYS A 69 -9.50 14.61 -6.04
CA LYS A 69 -9.94 13.74 -7.15
C LYS A 69 -8.98 13.79 -8.34
N GLU A 70 -8.46 14.97 -8.64
CA GLU A 70 -7.47 15.17 -9.71
C GLU A 70 -6.16 14.46 -9.35
N LEU A 71 -5.65 14.68 -8.14
CA LEU A 71 -4.44 14.03 -7.67
C LEU A 71 -4.58 12.50 -7.64
N ILE A 72 -5.74 11.95 -7.26
CA ILE A 72 -6.02 10.51 -7.32
C ILE A 72 -5.96 10.00 -8.77
N LYS A 73 -6.51 10.77 -9.73
CA LYS A 73 -6.46 10.42 -11.15
C LYS A 73 -5.01 10.42 -11.64
N ASP A 74 -4.24 11.46 -11.31
CA ASP A 74 -2.83 11.57 -11.70
C ASP A 74 -1.99 10.42 -11.16
N ILE A 75 -2.18 10.02 -9.89
CA ILE A 75 -1.50 8.85 -9.31
C ILE A 75 -1.85 7.57 -10.08
N ARG A 76 -3.12 7.35 -10.43
CA ARG A 76 -3.54 6.14 -11.17
C ARG A 76 -2.93 6.09 -12.55
N GLU A 77 -2.91 7.21 -13.27
CA GLU A 77 -2.32 7.30 -14.61
C GLU A 77 -0.80 7.09 -14.56
N LEU A 78 -0.12 7.72 -13.62
CA LEU A 78 1.30 7.56 -13.37
C LEU A 78 1.65 6.09 -13.06
N MET A 79 0.91 5.45 -12.17
CA MET A 79 1.12 4.05 -11.81
C MET A 79 0.87 3.12 -13.00
N TRP A 80 -0.13 3.42 -13.85
CA TRP A 80 -0.39 2.65 -15.06
C TRP A 80 0.76 2.75 -16.08
N ILE A 81 1.26 3.96 -16.31
CA ILE A 81 2.30 4.22 -17.31
C ILE A 81 3.65 3.60 -16.89
N TYR A 82 4.08 3.81 -15.66
CA TYR A 82 5.45 3.47 -15.24
C TYR A 82 5.56 2.20 -14.37
N LEU A 83 4.48 1.77 -13.74
CA LEU A 83 4.44 0.61 -12.86
C LEU A 83 3.39 -0.44 -13.29
N GLY A 84 2.93 -0.37 -14.54
CA GLY A 84 2.03 -1.34 -15.14
C GLY A 84 2.68 -2.73 -15.30
N ILE A 85 2.45 -3.37 -16.46
CA ILE A 85 2.87 -4.75 -16.71
C ILE A 85 4.39 -4.84 -16.91
N ILE A 86 4.96 -3.98 -17.76
CA ILE A 86 6.40 -3.95 -18.05
C ILE A 86 7.00 -2.73 -17.38
N ARG A 87 8.01 -2.94 -16.57
CA ARG A 87 8.68 -1.93 -15.75
C ARG A 87 10.16 -1.86 -16.10
N ASP A 88 10.74 -0.69 -15.93
CA ASP A 88 12.19 -0.49 -15.98
C ASP A 88 12.63 0.55 -14.95
N GLU A 89 13.92 0.59 -14.65
CA GLU A 89 14.49 1.49 -13.64
C GLU A 89 14.18 2.96 -13.93
N LYS A 90 14.27 3.38 -15.19
CA LYS A 90 14.05 4.76 -15.60
C LYS A 90 12.60 5.20 -15.35
N GLY A 91 11.65 4.37 -15.78
CA GLY A 91 10.22 4.62 -15.56
C GLY A 91 9.86 4.64 -14.09
N ILE A 92 10.36 3.67 -13.31
CA ILE A 92 10.11 3.61 -11.87
C ILE A 92 10.68 4.84 -11.15
N LYS A 93 11.91 5.27 -11.46
CA LYS A 93 12.51 6.49 -10.88
C LYS A 93 11.71 7.74 -11.24
N THR A 94 11.19 7.80 -12.48
CA THR A 94 10.30 8.88 -12.90
C THR A 94 9.02 8.92 -12.07
N ALA A 95 8.41 7.75 -11.86
CA ALA A 95 7.22 7.62 -11.02
C ALA A 95 7.48 8.06 -9.57
N ILE A 96 8.59 7.62 -8.97
CA ILE A 96 8.96 8.02 -7.60
C ILE A 96 9.10 9.53 -7.47
N LYS A 97 9.75 10.18 -8.45
CA LYS A 97 9.89 11.64 -8.47
C LYS A 97 8.52 12.33 -8.50
N GLN A 98 7.65 11.93 -9.43
CA GLN A 98 6.32 12.54 -9.58
C GLN A 98 5.43 12.26 -8.36
N LEU A 99 5.49 11.04 -7.78
CA LEU A 99 4.79 10.73 -6.52
C LEU A 99 5.27 11.61 -5.36
N SER A 100 6.55 11.96 -5.31
CA SER A 100 7.09 12.89 -4.31
C SER A 100 6.58 14.31 -4.52
N GLU A 101 6.42 14.77 -5.75
CA GLU A 101 5.81 16.05 -6.08
C GLU A 101 4.32 16.09 -5.67
N ILE A 102 3.57 15.01 -5.95
CA ILE A 102 2.18 14.88 -5.51
C ILE A 102 2.09 14.86 -3.98
N LYS A 103 3.01 14.16 -3.29
CA LYS A 103 3.08 14.17 -1.83
C LYS A 103 3.29 15.57 -1.27
N ASN A 104 4.21 16.35 -1.84
CA ASN A 104 4.46 17.72 -1.41
C ASN A 104 3.23 18.62 -1.60
N ASN A 105 2.44 18.37 -2.65
CA ASN A 105 1.18 19.07 -2.87
C ASN A 105 0.11 18.62 -1.87
N PHE A 106 0.02 17.32 -1.59
CA PHE A 106 -0.89 16.77 -0.58
C PHE A 106 -0.62 17.35 0.81
N GLU A 107 0.64 17.47 1.22
CA GLU A 107 1.01 18.04 2.52
C GLU A 107 0.62 19.52 2.68
N LYS A 108 0.34 20.22 1.58
CA LYS A 108 -0.15 21.62 1.57
C LYS A 108 -1.67 21.71 1.55
N ILE A 109 -2.39 20.58 1.49
CA ILE A 109 -3.85 20.59 1.49
C ILE A 109 -4.37 21.01 2.86
N ASN A 110 -4.94 22.21 2.92
CA ASN A 110 -5.58 22.76 4.12
C ASN A 110 -7.11 22.60 4.08
N PHE A 111 -7.68 22.25 2.92
CA PHE A 111 -9.11 22.10 2.70
C PHE A 111 -9.40 20.83 1.92
N THR A 112 -10.54 20.20 2.20
CA THR A 112 -11.01 19.00 1.52
C THR A 112 -12.49 19.08 1.24
N GLN A 113 -12.97 18.45 0.14
CA GLN A 113 -14.40 18.30 -0.13
C GLN A 113 -15.09 17.44 0.92
N ASN A 114 -14.42 16.34 1.28
CA ASN A 114 -14.85 15.47 2.37
C ASN A 114 -13.66 14.62 2.84
N TYR A 115 -13.74 14.18 4.09
CA TYR A 115 -12.68 13.38 4.69
C TYR A 115 -12.46 12.02 4.03
N LEU A 116 -13.47 11.46 3.37
CA LEU A 116 -13.32 10.20 2.64
C LEU A 116 -12.34 10.34 1.46
N GLU A 117 -12.48 11.40 0.65
CA GLU A 117 -11.57 11.66 -0.48
C GLU A 117 -10.16 12.01 0.01
N TYR A 118 -10.04 12.77 1.09
CA TYR A 118 -8.76 13.08 1.72
C TYR A 118 -8.02 11.80 2.18
N PHE A 119 -8.69 10.93 2.94
CA PHE A 119 -8.07 9.69 3.41
C PHE A 119 -7.80 8.71 2.27
N LYS A 120 -8.65 8.69 1.25
CA LYS A 120 -8.44 7.89 0.04
C LYS A 120 -7.19 8.34 -0.72
N LEU A 121 -7.02 9.64 -0.93
CA LEU A 121 -5.81 10.19 -1.55
C LEU A 121 -4.56 9.84 -0.74
N ARG A 122 -4.59 10.05 0.59
CA ARG A 122 -3.48 9.71 1.48
C ARG A 122 -3.08 8.23 1.36
N ASN A 123 -4.06 7.34 1.39
CA ASN A 123 -3.81 5.90 1.37
C ASN A 123 -3.33 5.42 -0.01
N ILE A 124 -3.91 5.93 -1.10
CA ILE A 124 -3.47 5.62 -2.47
C ILE A 124 -2.03 6.11 -2.68
N LEU A 125 -1.70 7.32 -2.25
CA LEU A 125 -0.36 7.88 -2.37
C LEU A 125 0.67 7.05 -1.60
N PHE A 126 0.35 6.67 -0.37
CA PHE A 126 1.22 5.80 0.44
C PHE A 126 1.45 4.44 -0.25
N ALA A 127 0.39 3.79 -0.71
CA ALA A 127 0.47 2.51 -1.40
C ALA A 127 1.28 2.62 -2.71
N ALA A 128 1.06 3.67 -3.51
CA ALA A 128 1.79 3.91 -4.75
C ALA A 128 3.30 4.09 -4.49
N GLN A 129 3.68 4.86 -3.47
CA GLN A 129 5.09 5.03 -3.10
C GLN A 129 5.72 3.71 -2.63
N ALA A 130 5.03 2.93 -1.79
CA ALA A 130 5.53 1.64 -1.32
C ALA A 130 5.72 0.65 -2.48
N VAL A 131 4.77 0.58 -3.43
CA VAL A 131 4.87 -0.25 -4.63
C VAL A 131 6.03 0.18 -5.51
N ALA A 132 6.19 1.49 -5.76
CA ALA A 132 7.25 2.02 -6.61
C ALA A 132 8.65 1.74 -6.03
N LEU A 133 8.84 1.95 -4.73
CA LEU A 133 10.10 1.66 -4.04
C LEU A 133 10.42 0.16 -4.05
N SER A 134 9.44 -0.69 -3.75
CA SER A 134 9.61 -2.15 -3.80
C SER A 134 9.94 -2.65 -5.21
N ALA A 135 9.31 -2.05 -6.23
CA ALA A 135 9.57 -2.40 -7.63
C ALA A 135 10.96 -1.93 -8.10
N LEU A 136 11.44 -0.79 -7.62
CA LEU A 136 12.79 -0.30 -7.91
C LEU A 136 13.85 -1.22 -7.28
N GLU A 137 13.63 -1.56 -6.00
CA GLU A 137 14.54 -2.37 -5.21
C GLU A 137 14.71 -3.78 -5.77
N ARG A 138 13.63 -4.42 -6.22
CA ARG A 138 13.67 -5.77 -6.78
C ARG A 138 14.23 -5.78 -8.19
N THR A 139 15.49 -6.20 -8.32
CA THR A 139 16.25 -6.29 -9.57
C THR A 139 16.18 -7.68 -10.21
N GLU A 140 14.96 -8.20 -10.33
CA GLU A 140 14.64 -9.47 -11.01
C GLU A 140 13.22 -9.40 -11.61
N SER A 141 12.82 -10.42 -12.37
CA SER A 141 11.44 -10.66 -12.77
C SER A 141 10.94 -11.94 -12.10
N ARG A 142 9.81 -11.85 -11.34
CA ARG A 142 9.24 -13.00 -10.63
C ARG A 142 7.73 -12.82 -10.44
N GLY A 143 6.97 -13.86 -10.77
CA GLY A 143 5.51 -13.82 -10.69
C GLY A 143 4.91 -12.72 -11.55
N ALA A 144 4.14 -11.83 -10.97
CA ALA A 144 3.54 -10.67 -11.65
C ALA A 144 4.49 -9.46 -11.76
N HIS A 145 5.65 -9.50 -11.11
CA HIS A 145 6.65 -8.45 -11.20
C HIS A 145 7.57 -8.70 -12.40
N TYR A 146 7.40 -7.94 -13.48
CA TYR A 146 8.25 -8.01 -14.65
C TYR A 146 9.07 -6.74 -14.86
N ARG A 147 10.40 -6.90 -14.88
CA ARG A 147 11.39 -5.85 -15.13
C ARG A 147 12.03 -6.09 -16.51
N GLY A 148 11.78 -5.19 -17.47
CA GLY A 148 12.40 -5.29 -18.80
C GLY A 148 13.93 -5.20 -18.79
N ASP A 149 14.48 -4.51 -17.80
CA ASP A 149 15.93 -4.37 -17.54
C ASP A 149 16.52 -5.54 -16.73
N TYR A 150 15.68 -6.33 -16.03
CA TYR A 150 16.04 -7.54 -15.30
C TYR A 150 15.05 -8.69 -15.60
N PRO A 151 15.03 -9.25 -16.82
CA PRO A 151 13.95 -10.15 -17.28
C PRO A 151 13.99 -11.56 -16.69
N LYS A 152 15.02 -11.91 -15.90
CA LYS A 152 15.20 -13.24 -15.33
C LYS A 152 15.00 -13.22 -13.82
N GLU A 153 14.63 -14.41 -13.29
CA GLU A 153 14.64 -14.64 -11.85
C GLU A 153 16.07 -14.70 -11.31
N ASP A 154 16.26 -14.20 -10.08
CA ASP A 154 17.50 -14.30 -9.33
C ASP A 154 17.25 -14.99 -7.98
N ASN A 155 18.01 -16.03 -7.68
CA ASN A 155 17.89 -16.77 -6.42
C ASN A 155 18.20 -15.93 -5.18
N GLY A 156 19.00 -14.87 -5.31
CA GLY A 156 19.26 -13.91 -4.22
C GLY A 156 18.01 -13.12 -3.81
N TRP A 157 16.97 -13.12 -4.65
CA TRP A 157 15.68 -12.47 -4.40
C TRP A 157 14.59 -13.41 -3.85
N LYS A 158 14.93 -14.62 -3.39
CA LYS A 158 13.97 -15.48 -2.65
C LYS A 158 13.69 -14.92 -1.25
N LYS A 159 13.20 -13.69 -1.20
CA LYS A 159 12.89 -12.92 0.00
C LYS A 159 11.74 -11.96 -0.25
N ALA A 160 11.00 -11.61 0.79
CA ALA A 160 10.00 -10.55 0.74
C ALA A 160 10.68 -9.18 0.97
N ILE A 161 10.13 -8.15 0.35
CA ILE A 161 10.46 -6.75 0.66
C ILE A 161 9.38 -6.24 1.62
N ILE A 162 9.80 -5.72 2.76
CA ILE A 162 8.93 -5.11 3.76
C ILE A 162 9.20 -3.61 3.76
N VAL A 163 8.15 -2.83 3.48
CA VAL A 163 8.22 -1.37 3.55
C VAL A 163 7.64 -0.92 4.88
N LYS A 164 8.48 -0.37 5.74
CA LYS A 164 8.10 0.15 7.06
C LYS A 164 7.65 1.62 7.00
N LYS A 165 7.20 2.12 8.15
CA LYS A 165 6.89 3.55 8.32
C LYS A 165 8.13 4.40 7.98
N GLY A 166 7.94 5.45 7.20
CA GLY A 166 9.05 6.26 6.69
C GLY A 166 9.68 5.72 5.41
N PHE A 167 9.11 4.67 4.81
CA PHE A 167 9.61 3.99 3.60
C PHE A 167 10.98 3.32 3.75
N GLU A 168 11.33 2.94 4.96
CA GLU A 168 12.47 2.06 5.23
C GLU A 168 12.20 0.66 4.69
N ILE A 169 13.20 0.09 4.02
CA ILE A 169 13.11 -1.23 3.39
C ILE A 169 13.84 -2.26 4.25
N GLU A 170 13.16 -3.36 4.53
CA GLU A 170 13.73 -4.55 5.13
C GLU A 170 13.44 -5.77 4.26
N TYR A 171 14.18 -6.85 4.52
CA TYR A 171 14.02 -8.11 3.79
C TYR A 171 13.72 -9.25 4.76
N GLU A 172 12.77 -10.09 4.37
CA GLU A 172 12.44 -11.32 5.08
C GLU A 172 12.69 -12.52 4.17
N GLY A 173 13.59 -13.42 4.60
CA GLY A 173 13.86 -14.68 3.89
C GLY A 173 12.64 -15.59 3.88
N ARG A 174 12.44 -16.32 2.78
CA ARG A 174 11.38 -17.32 2.61
C ARG A 174 11.95 -18.68 2.23
#